data_2ca099df9a8e22c5a2955970cd49f0c8
#
_entry.id   2ca099df9a8e22c5a2955970cd49f0c8
#
_cell.length_a   1.000
_cell.length_b   1.000
_cell.length_c   1.000
_cell.angle_alpha   90.00
_cell.angle_beta   90.00
_cell.angle_gamma   90.00
#
_symmetry.space_group_name_H-M   'P 1'
#
loop_
_entity.id
_entity.type
_entity.pdbx_description
1 polymer ?
#
loop_
_entity_poly.entity_id
_entity_poly.type
_entity_poly.pdbx_seq_one_letter_code
_entity_poly.pdbx_strand_id
1 'polypeptide(L)'
;MTPRLTRINSKDRTTLIHIPGGEFIMGSDEFSVERPPHRVRVSPFWMGRTVVSNAQYRQFLKETNGTPSEYNNKALYDHPDQPVVGVSWEEAAAYCRWAGGRLPREAEWEFAARGSDGRRYPWGDEEPNPSRAVYGRILGKGGKPEVVGATPGDVSPFGILDMAGNVMEWCNDWYGPYPTHSESPLIDPIGPAAGAKRIMRGGCWNFQSTSLRATGRWPTVPSLQRGTEHIGIRLVVDVDARHDG
;
A
#
# COMPACT_ATOMS: atom_id res chain seq x y z
N MET A 1 -21.61 13.34 -6.38
CA MET A 1 -20.22 12.86 -6.23
C MET A 1 -19.43 13.38 -7.41
N THR A 2 -18.33 14.08 -7.17
CA THR A 2 -17.41 14.50 -8.23
C THR A 2 -16.85 13.25 -8.92
N PRO A 3 -16.77 13.18 -10.27
CA PRO A 3 -16.19 12.06 -10.97
C PRO A 3 -14.75 11.83 -10.50
N ARG A 4 -14.41 10.59 -10.17
CA ARG A 4 -13.02 10.25 -9.83
C ARG A 4 -12.18 10.31 -11.09
N LEU A 5 -11.12 11.10 -11.08
CA LEU A 5 -10.17 11.13 -12.18
C LEU A 5 -9.36 9.82 -12.17
N THR A 6 -9.32 9.15 -13.31
CA THR A 6 -8.58 7.91 -13.50
C THR A 6 -7.76 7.97 -14.78
N ARG A 7 -6.61 7.29 -14.79
CA ARG A 7 -5.82 7.07 -16.00
C ARG A 7 -5.21 5.67 -16.00
N ILE A 8 -4.84 5.18 -17.17
CA ILE A 8 -4.12 3.90 -17.30
C ILE A 8 -2.64 4.20 -17.45
N ASN A 9 -1.82 3.62 -16.60
CA ASN A 9 -0.37 3.68 -16.75
C ASN A 9 0.01 2.95 -18.06
N SER A 10 0.75 3.63 -18.92
CA SER A 10 1.14 3.10 -20.23
C SER A 10 2.09 1.92 -20.13
N LYS A 11 2.90 1.84 -19.07
CA LYS A 11 3.95 0.83 -18.92
C LYS A 11 3.43 -0.52 -18.44
N ASP A 12 2.68 -0.56 -17.36
CA ASP A 12 2.23 -1.80 -16.71
C ASP A 12 0.71 -1.98 -16.71
N ARG A 13 -0.02 -1.05 -17.35
CA ARG A 13 -1.49 -1.04 -17.46
C ARG A 13 -2.22 -0.88 -16.14
N THR A 14 -1.53 -0.50 -15.05
CA THR A 14 -2.18 -0.16 -13.78
C THR A 14 -3.23 0.92 -13.98
N THR A 15 -4.44 0.69 -13.45
CA THR A 15 -5.43 1.75 -13.29
C THR A 15 -4.99 2.65 -12.15
N LEU A 16 -4.68 3.90 -12.45
CA LEU A 16 -4.30 4.92 -11.48
C LEU A 16 -5.51 5.78 -11.12
N ILE A 17 -5.68 6.05 -9.83
CA ILE A 17 -6.68 6.96 -9.28
C ILE A 17 -5.97 8.24 -8.83
N HIS A 18 -6.51 9.39 -9.21
CA HIS A 18 -6.02 10.69 -8.73
C HIS A 18 -6.44 10.90 -7.28
N ILE A 19 -5.47 11.13 -6.42
CA ILE A 19 -5.66 11.55 -5.03
C ILE A 19 -5.41 13.05 -4.98
N PRO A 20 -6.41 13.86 -4.62
CA PRO A 20 -6.30 15.33 -4.74
C PRO A 20 -5.37 15.97 -3.70
N GLY A 21 -4.78 15.17 -2.83
CA GLY A 21 -4.07 15.67 -1.67
C GLY A 21 -5.01 16.24 -0.62
N GLY A 22 -4.45 16.79 0.43
CA GLY A 22 -5.22 17.37 1.51
C GLY A 22 -4.52 17.26 2.86
N GLU A 23 -5.18 17.78 3.89
CA GLU A 23 -4.70 17.72 5.27
C GLU A 23 -5.51 16.69 6.07
N PHE A 24 -4.83 15.95 6.93
CA PHE A 24 -5.44 14.94 7.79
C PHE A 24 -4.65 14.74 9.08
N ILE A 25 -5.21 13.99 10.01
CA ILE A 25 -4.51 13.53 11.21
C ILE A 25 -3.94 12.14 10.92
N MET A 26 -2.62 12.05 10.84
CA MET A 26 -1.88 10.81 10.65
C MET A 26 -1.60 10.14 11.99
N GLY A 27 -1.75 8.81 12.04
CA GLY A 27 -1.54 8.04 13.27
C GLY A 27 -2.77 7.92 14.16
N SER A 28 -2.58 7.32 15.33
CA SER A 28 -3.63 7.12 16.35
C SER A 28 -3.04 6.98 17.75
N ASP A 29 -3.91 7.03 18.78
CA ASP A 29 -3.54 6.76 20.17
C ASP A 29 -3.72 5.29 20.58
N GLU A 30 -4.13 4.41 19.66
CA GLU A 30 -4.40 3.00 19.98
C GLU A 30 -3.13 2.21 20.31
N PHE A 31 -2.07 2.40 19.51
CA PHE A 31 -0.82 1.65 19.64
C PHE A 31 0.39 2.58 19.69
N SER A 32 1.39 2.21 20.47
CA SER A 32 2.60 3.03 20.68
C SER A 32 3.34 3.38 19.40
N VAL A 33 3.35 2.47 18.41
CA VAL A 33 4.01 2.68 17.10
C VAL A 33 3.27 3.66 16.20
N GLU A 34 2.02 3.98 16.50
CA GLU A 34 1.15 4.88 15.75
C GLU A 34 1.07 6.29 16.37
N ARG A 35 1.71 6.48 17.54
CA ARG A 35 1.68 7.73 18.32
C ARG A 35 2.83 8.65 17.97
N PRO A 36 2.60 9.96 18.20
CA PRO A 36 1.31 10.61 18.46
C PRO A 36 0.54 10.84 17.16
N PRO A 37 -0.80 10.97 17.19
CA PRO A 37 -1.54 11.52 16.07
C PRO A 37 -1.07 12.97 15.83
N HIS A 38 -0.83 13.31 14.56
CA HIS A 38 -0.26 14.60 14.18
C HIS A 38 -0.79 15.08 12.82
N ARG A 39 -0.73 16.39 12.59
CA ARG A 39 -1.22 16.98 11.34
C ARG A 39 -0.24 16.78 10.21
N VAL A 40 -0.74 16.27 9.09
CA VAL A 40 0.01 16.08 7.85
C VAL A 40 -0.79 16.65 6.69
N ARG A 41 -0.08 17.28 5.73
CA ARG A 41 -0.61 17.65 4.43
C ARG A 41 0.13 16.88 3.35
N VAL A 42 -0.60 16.20 2.48
CA VAL A 42 -0.05 15.54 1.28
C VAL A 42 -0.43 16.30 0.03
N SER A 43 0.51 16.46 -0.88
CA SER A 43 0.29 17.01 -2.22
C SER A 43 -0.49 16.02 -3.10
N PRO A 44 -1.11 16.45 -4.22
CA PRO A 44 -1.77 15.53 -5.14
C PRO A 44 -0.82 14.49 -5.73
N PHE A 45 -1.32 13.25 -5.94
CA PHE A 45 -0.57 12.16 -6.57
C PHE A 45 -1.52 11.16 -7.25
N TRP A 46 -0.98 10.28 -8.06
CA TRP A 46 -1.69 9.15 -8.65
C TRP A 46 -1.31 7.88 -7.93
N MET A 47 -2.30 7.06 -7.56
CA MET A 47 -2.07 5.78 -6.88
C MET A 47 -2.74 4.62 -7.64
N GLY A 48 -2.08 3.49 -7.70
CA GLY A 48 -2.66 2.25 -8.22
C GLY A 48 -3.96 1.89 -7.50
N ARG A 49 -5.03 1.66 -8.27
CA ARG A 49 -6.32 1.27 -7.71
C ARG A 49 -6.25 0.00 -6.88
N THR A 50 -5.41 -0.94 -7.30
CA THR A 50 -5.11 -2.19 -6.61
C THR A 50 -3.61 -2.31 -6.38
N VAL A 51 -3.19 -3.29 -5.61
CA VAL A 51 -1.80 -3.72 -5.54
C VAL A 51 -1.35 -4.32 -6.89
N VAL A 52 -0.05 -4.41 -7.10
CA VAL A 52 0.54 -4.95 -8.33
C VAL A 52 0.29 -6.46 -8.42
N SER A 53 -0.23 -6.91 -9.55
CA SER A 53 -0.50 -8.32 -9.82
C SER A 53 0.74 -9.09 -10.31
N ASN A 54 0.70 -10.42 -10.25
CA ASN A 54 1.72 -11.29 -10.83
C ASN A 54 1.89 -11.06 -12.34
N ALA A 55 0.81 -10.81 -13.09
CA ALA A 55 0.89 -10.54 -14.52
C ALA A 55 1.73 -9.28 -14.80
N GLN A 56 1.49 -8.20 -14.06
CA GLN A 56 2.25 -6.95 -14.17
C GLN A 56 3.71 -7.13 -13.79
N TYR A 57 3.97 -7.85 -12.69
CA TYR A 57 5.34 -8.08 -12.23
C TYR A 57 6.13 -8.99 -13.21
N ARG A 58 5.50 -9.99 -13.83
CA ARG A 58 6.12 -10.81 -14.87
C ARG A 58 6.51 -9.99 -16.11
N GLN A 59 5.72 -8.99 -16.48
CA GLN A 59 6.09 -8.07 -17.56
C GLN A 59 7.37 -7.30 -17.20
N PHE A 60 7.47 -6.78 -16.00
CA PHE A 60 8.68 -6.13 -15.48
C PHE A 60 9.90 -7.06 -15.55
N LEU A 61 9.79 -8.29 -15.04
CA LEU A 61 10.88 -9.27 -15.07
C LEU A 61 11.34 -9.57 -16.50
N LYS A 62 10.39 -9.73 -17.42
CA LYS A 62 10.69 -10.00 -18.85
C LYS A 62 11.46 -8.85 -19.50
N GLU A 63 11.11 -7.60 -19.18
CA GLU A 63 11.74 -6.42 -19.79
C GLU A 63 13.08 -6.04 -19.15
N THR A 64 13.32 -6.46 -17.90
CA THR A 64 14.54 -6.10 -17.15
C THR A 64 15.51 -7.26 -16.95
N ASN A 65 15.18 -8.49 -17.41
CA ASN A 65 15.89 -9.72 -17.08
C ASN A 65 16.02 -9.92 -15.56
N GLY A 66 14.98 -9.52 -14.80
CA GLY A 66 14.96 -9.59 -13.34
C GLY A 66 14.79 -11.03 -12.83
N THR A 67 15.11 -11.25 -11.56
CA THR A 67 14.94 -12.54 -10.89
C THR A 67 13.53 -12.63 -10.29
N PRO A 68 12.77 -13.72 -10.57
CA PRO A 68 11.47 -13.95 -9.96
C PRO A 68 11.57 -14.08 -8.43
N SER A 69 10.52 -13.68 -7.70
CA SER A 69 10.42 -13.99 -6.28
C SER A 69 10.32 -15.50 -6.04
N GLU A 70 10.63 -15.95 -4.83
CA GLU A 70 10.53 -17.38 -4.48
C GLU A 70 9.09 -17.93 -4.56
N TYR A 71 8.09 -17.08 -4.65
CA TYR A 71 6.66 -17.44 -4.74
C TYR A 71 6.14 -17.51 -6.18
N ASN A 72 6.86 -16.93 -7.14
CA ASN A 72 6.59 -17.15 -8.54
C ASN A 72 6.76 -18.64 -8.87
N ASN A 73 5.79 -19.28 -9.48
CA ASN A 73 5.67 -20.72 -9.74
C ASN A 73 5.21 -21.58 -8.54
N LYS A 74 4.82 -21.01 -7.40
CA LYS A 74 4.11 -21.73 -6.34
C LYS A 74 2.60 -21.62 -6.57
N ALA A 75 1.90 -22.72 -6.81
CA ALA A 75 0.49 -22.76 -7.22
C ALA A 75 -0.48 -21.94 -6.35
N LEU A 76 -0.19 -21.75 -5.08
CA LEU A 76 -1.01 -20.93 -4.17
C LEU A 76 -0.88 -19.42 -4.43
N TYR A 77 0.20 -18.96 -5.08
CA TYR A 77 0.57 -17.55 -5.19
C TYR A 77 0.80 -17.08 -6.64
N ASP A 78 0.61 -17.98 -7.62
CA ASP A 78 1.07 -17.77 -8.99
C ASP A 78 -0.05 -17.43 -10.00
N HIS A 79 -1.29 -17.23 -9.54
CA HIS A 79 -2.34 -16.80 -10.45
C HIS A 79 -2.03 -15.40 -11.02
N PRO A 80 -2.23 -15.14 -12.32
CA PRO A 80 -1.89 -13.85 -12.95
C PRO A 80 -2.46 -12.64 -12.24
N ASP A 81 -3.70 -12.74 -11.75
CA ASP A 81 -4.42 -11.65 -11.11
C ASP A 81 -4.25 -11.62 -9.57
N GLN A 82 -3.51 -12.57 -8.97
CA GLN A 82 -3.13 -12.45 -7.57
C GLN A 82 -2.04 -11.39 -7.39
N PRO A 83 -1.95 -10.77 -6.19
CA PRO A 83 -0.83 -9.88 -5.86
C PRO A 83 0.51 -10.59 -6.04
N VAL A 84 1.51 -9.90 -6.58
CA VAL A 84 2.89 -10.36 -6.45
C VAL A 84 3.27 -10.31 -4.98
N VAL A 85 3.91 -11.37 -4.48
CA VAL A 85 4.38 -11.47 -3.09
C VAL A 85 5.83 -11.97 -3.04
N GLY A 86 6.46 -11.83 -1.87
CA GLY A 86 7.85 -12.29 -1.68
C GLY A 86 8.87 -11.40 -2.36
N VAL A 87 8.60 -10.13 -2.45
CA VAL A 87 9.50 -9.12 -3.02
C VAL A 87 10.15 -8.30 -1.90
N SER A 88 11.44 -8.07 -1.98
CA SER A 88 12.16 -7.14 -1.11
C SER A 88 11.73 -5.69 -1.40
N TRP A 89 12.09 -4.78 -0.49
CA TRP A 89 11.84 -3.36 -0.71
C TRP A 89 12.53 -2.85 -1.98
N GLU A 90 13.77 -3.27 -2.23
CA GLU A 90 14.57 -2.89 -3.39
C GLU A 90 13.93 -3.37 -4.70
N GLU A 91 13.42 -4.60 -4.74
CA GLU A 91 12.71 -5.16 -5.90
C GLU A 91 11.40 -4.43 -6.15
N ALA A 92 10.63 -4.14 -5.09
CA ALA A 92 9.40 -3.36 -5.17
C ALA A 92 9.66 -1.93 -5.68
N ALA A 93 10.70 -1.27 -5.18
CA ALA A 93 11.11 0.05 -5.65
C ALA A 93 11.61 0.02 -7.10
N ALA A 94 12.32 -1.05 -7.50
CA ALA A 94 12.77 -1.23 -8.89
C ALA A 94 11.59 -1.40 -9.85
N TYR A 95 10.58 -2.20 -9.46
CA TYR A 95 9.35 -2.30 -10.22
C TYR A 95 8.68 -0.94 -10.41
N CYS A 96 8.49 -0.19 -9.32
CA CYS A 96 7.83 1.11 -9.39
C CYS A 96 8.59 2.10 -10.29
N ARG A 97 9.93 2.13 -10.23
CA ARG A 97 10.75 2.97 -11.14
C ARG A 97 10.60 2.54 -12.60
N TRP A 98 10.59 1.23 -12.89
CA TRP A 98 10.36 0.72 -14.24
C TRP A 98 8.97 1.12 -14.76
N ALA A 99 7.95 1.09 -13.88
CA ALA A 99 6.59 1.51 -14.19
C ALA A 99 6.42 3.04 -14.31
N GLY A 100 7.49 3.83 -14.13
CA GLY A 100 7.44 5.30 -14.22
C GLY A 100 6.96 6.00 -12.96
N GLY A 101 7.12 5.37 -11.80
CA GLY A 101 6.70 5.92 -10.51
C GLY A 101 7.61 5.48 -9.36
N ARG A 102 7.02 5.38 -8.18
CA ARG A 102 7.70 5.05 -6.93
C ARG A 102 6.77 4.30 -5.96
N LEU A 103 7.32 3.80 -4.87
CA LEU A 103 6.53 3.35 -3.73
C LEU A 103 5.80 4.55 -3.08
N PRO A 104 4.62 4.33 -2.45
CA PRO A 104 3.95 5.36 -1.69
C PRO A 104 4.82 5.82 -0.51
N ARG A 105 4.78 7.11 -0.18
CA ARG A 105 5.19 7.56 1.15
C ARG A 105 4.19 7.04 2.17
N GLU A 106 4.62 6.84 3.41
CA GLU A 106 3.74 6.35 4.46
C GLU A 106 2.51 7.25 4.66
N ALA A 107 2.71 8.56 4.62
CA ALA A 107 1.63 9.54 4.74
C ALA A 107 0.65 9.52 3.56
N GLU A 108 1.14 9.33 2.34
CA GLU A 108 0.30 9.19 1.14
C GLU A 108 -0.56 7.93 1.22
N TRP A 109 0.04 6.82 1.68
CA TRP A 109 -0.67 5.56 1.86
C TRP A 109 -1.81 5.72 2.88
N GLU A 110 -1.53 6.28 4.07
CA GLU A 110 -2.55 6.47 5.11
C GLU A 110 -3.66 7.43 4.65
N PHE A 111 -3.30 8.54 4.01
CA PHE A 111 -4.30 9.45 3.45
C PHE A 111 -5.16 8.78 2.38
N ALA A 112 -4.57 8.02 1.46
CA ALA A 112 -5.31 7.28 0.43
C ALA A 112 -6.26 6.23 1.02
N ALA A 113 -5.89 5.60 2.14
CA ALA A 113 -6.71 4.62 2.83
C ALA A 113 -7.89 5.25 3.57
N ARG A 114 -7.67 6.34 4.31
CA ARG A 114 -8.67 6.87 5.26
C ARG A 114 -9.21 8.26 4.96
N GLY A 115 -8.65 8.99 4.01
CA GLY A 115 -9.05 10.37 3.75
C GLY A 115 -8.73 11.31 4.92
N SER A 116 -9.57 12.34 5.09
CA SER A 116 -9.43 13.36 6.13
C SER A 116 -10.40 13.19 7.30
N ASP A 117 -11.32 12.24 7.26
CA ASP A 117 -12.37 12.06 8.26
C ASP A 117 -11.97 11.17 9.46
N GLY A 118 -10.76 10.62 9.44
CA GLY A 118 -10.22 9.86 10.58
C GLY A 118 -10.74 8.44 10.73
N ARG A 119 -11.44 7.90 9.72
CA ARG A 119 -12.00 6.54 9.73
C ARG A 119 -10.96 5.46 10.08
N ARG A 120 -11.42 4.40 10.70
CA ARG A 120 -10.58 3.30 11.19
C ARG A 120 -10.08 2.39 10.07
N TYR A 121 -10.93 2.09 9.09
CA TYR A 121 -10.66 1.25 7.94
C TYR A 121 -10.96 2.00 6.64
N PRO A 122 -10.49 1.52 5.48
CA PRO A 122 -10.77 2.21 4.21
C PRO A 122 -12.27 2.44 3.95
N TRP A 123 -13.11 1.53 4.36
CA TRP A 123 -14.59 1.60 4.19
C TRP A 123 -15.33 2.38 5.28
N GLY A 124 -14.68 2.78 6.36
CA GLY A 124 -15.29 3.45 7.52
C GLY A 124 -14.92 2.78 8.84
N ASP A 125 -15.83 2.83 9.83
CA ASP A 125 -15.54 2.36 11.19
C ASP A 125 -16.17 0.99 11.50
N GLU A 126 -16.93 0.42 10.57
CA GLU A 126 -17.55 -0.88 10.76
C GLU A 126 -16.51 -2.01 10.79
N GLU A 127 -16.69 -2.97 11.70
CA GLU A 127 -15.77 -4.08 11.88
C GLU A 127 -15.53 -4.89 10.60
N PRO A 128 -14.29 -5.37 10.39
CA PRO A 128 -13.93 -6.19 9.24
C PRO A 128 -14.75 -7.46 9.14
N ASN A 129 -15.11 -7.81 7.92
CA ASN A 129 -15.73 -9.09 7.60
C ASN A 129 -15.26 -9.59 6.22
N PRO A 130 -15.53 -10.86 5.84
CA PRO A 130 -15.01 -11.42 4.59
C PRO A 130 -15.47 -10.74 3.29
N SER A 131 -16.53 -9.92 3.31
CA SER A 131 -16.94 -9.13 2.13
C SER A 131 -16.17 -7.83 1.98
N ARG A 132 -15.41 -7.43 3.01
CA ARG A 132 -14.66 -6.17 3.07
C ARG A 132 -13.16 -6.38 3.04
N ALA A 133 -12.64 -7.51 3.57
CA ALA A 133 -11.20 -7.73 3.63
C ALA A 133 -10.84 -9.21 3.56
N VAL A 134 -9.63 -9.49 3.06
CA VAL A 134 -9.00 -10.81 3.06
C VAL A 134 -8.03 -10.89 4.23
N TYR A 135 -8.42 -11.61 5.30
CA TYR A 135 -7.63 -11.72 6.53
C TYR A 135 -7.93 -13.02 7.30
N GLY A 136 -7.19 -13.31 8.35
CA GLY A 136 -7.44 -14.42 9.29
C GLY A 136 -7.32 -15.81 8.68
N ARG A 137 -6.74 -15.95 7.51
CA ARG A 137 -6.58 -17.23 6.82
C ARG A 137 -5.35 -17.97 7.35
N ILE A 138 -5.42 -19.29 7.40
CA ILE A 138 -4.37 -20.13 7.96
C ILE A 138 -3.57 -20.76 6.84
N LEU A 139 -2.26 -20.47 6.79
CA LEU A 139 -1.31 -21.15 5.91
C LEU A 139 -1.36 -22.67 6.20
N GLY A 140 -1.35 -23.49 5.15
CA GLY A 140 -1.49 -24.94 5.26
C GLY A 140 -2.92 -25.46 5.40
N LYS A 141 -3.93 -24.56 5.57
CA LYS A 141 -5.35 -24.87 5.48
C LYS A 141 -6.02 -24.23 4.26
N GLY A 142 -5.26 -24.01 3.18
CA GLY A 142 -5.74 -23.36 1.96
C GLY A 142 -5.73 -21.82 2.03
N GLY A 143 -5.18 -21.23 3.08
CA GLY A 143 -4.99 -19.78 3.19
C GLY A 143 -4.00 -19.27 2.15
N LYS A 144 -4.42 -18.23 1.45
CA LYS A 144 -3.64 -17.56 0.40
C LYS A 144 -4.21 -16.14 0.15
N PRO A 145 -3.45 -15.24 -0.51
CA PRO A 145 -4.03 -14.00 -1.01
C PRO A 145 -5.08 -14.28 -2.10
N GLU A 146 -6.07 -13.41 -2.20
CA GLU A 146 -7.03 -13.42 -3.31
C GLU A 146 -6.53 -12.62 -4.51
N VAL A 147 -7.24 -12.73 -5.63
CA VAL A 147 -6.99 -11.86 -6.79
C VAL A 147 -7.21 -10.39 -6.38
N VAL A 148 -6.48 -9.47 -7.02
CA VAL A 148 -6.54 -8.05 -6.71
C VAL A 148 -7.97 -7.52 -6.92
N GLY A 149 -8.46 -6.72 -5.97
CA GLY A 149 -9.82 -6.18 -6.01
C GLY A 149 -10.94 -7.20 -5.75
N ALA A 150 -10.63 -8.38 -5.20
CA ALA A 150 -11.63 -9.43 -4.92
C ALA A 150 -12.68 -9.03 -3.89
N THR A 151 -12.38 -8.08 -3.02
CA THR A 151 -13.28 -7.59 -1.97
C THR A 151 -13.78 -6.18 -2.30
N PRO A 152 -14.90 -6.04 -3.04
CA PRO A 152 -15.41 -4.73 -3.46
C PRO A 152 -15.86 -3.85 -2.29
N GLY A 153 -16.04 -4.43 -1.10
CA GLY A 153 -16.29 -3.70 0.14
C GLY A 153 -15.06 -3.04 0.76
N ASP A 154 -13.85 -3.43 0.34
CA ASP A 154 -12.60 -2.76 0.70
C ASP A 154 -12.37 -1.58 -0.25
N VAL A 155 -13.09 -0.50 -0.03
CA VAL A 155 -13.00 0.68 -0.88
C VAL A 155 -12.73 1.92 -0.05
N SER A 156 -11.63 2.59 -0.34
CA SER A 156 -11.26 3.85 0.31
C SER A 156 -12.14 5.02 -0.15
N PRO A 157 -12.13 6.18 0.53
CA PRO A 157 -12.86 7.37 0.11
C PRO A 157 -12.59 7.77 -1.35
N PHE A 158 -11.37 7.49 -1.82
CA PHE A 158 -10.95 7.82 -3.17
C PHE A 158 -11.21 6.70 -4.19
N GLY A 159 -11.63 5.50 -3.75
CA GLY A 159 -11.90 4.36 -4.62
C GLY A 159 -10.71 3.43 -4.86
N ILE A 160 -9.70 3.52 -4.01
CA ILE A 160 -8.60 2.55 -3.95
C ILE A 160 -9.12 1.27 -3.30
N LEU A 161 -8.70 0.12 -3.78
CA LEU A 161 -9.04 -1.22 -3.29
C LEU A 161 -7.82 -1.89 -2.65
N ASP A 162 -8.05 -2.97 -1.91
CA ASP A 162 -7.02 -3.81 -1.27
C ASP A 162 -6.12 -3.05 -0.26
N MET A 163 -6.67 -1.99 0.39
CA MET A 163 -5.91 -1.24 1.39
C MET A 163 -6.05 -1.80 2.82
N ALA A 164 -6.85 -2.85 3.00
CA ALA A 164 -6.99 -3.54 4.28
C ALA A 164 -7.03 -5.05 4.08
N GLY A 165 -5.93 -5.73 4.39
CA GLY A 165 -5.79 -7.16 4.17
C GLY A 165 -5.24 -7.50 2.78
N ASN A 166 -5.47 -8.70 2.33
CA ASN A 166 -4.87 -9.31 1.17
C ASN A 166 -3.33 -9.37 1.28
N VAL A 167 -2.62 -8.29 1.00
CA VAL A 167 -1.17 -8.20 1.22
C VAL A 167 -0.79 -6.88 1.88
N MET A 168 0.23 -6.88 2.73
CA MET A 168 0.90 -5.66 3.18
C MET A 168 1.62 -5.00 2.03
N GLU A 169 1.78 -3.70 2.10
CA GLU A 169 2.36 -2.88 1.05
C GLU A 169 3.60 -2.15 1.55
N TRP A 170 4.71 -2.29 0.83
CA TRP A 170 5.90 -1.51 1.09
C TRP A 170 5.65 -0.01 0.91
N CYS A 171 6.11 0.78 1.88
CA CYS A 171 6.24 2.23 1.75
C CYS A 171 7.70 2.64 1.51
N ASN A 172 7.88 3.84 0.97
CA ASN A 172 9.21 4.38 0.68
C ASN A 172 10.00 4.73 1.95
N ASP A 173 9.31 4.98 3.04
CA ASP A 173 9.86 5.57 4.25
C ASP A 173 10.67 4.57 5.08
N TRP A 174 11.77 5.07 5.67
CA TRP A 174 12.37 4.40 6.79
C TRP A 174 11.48 4.52 8.03
N TYR A 175 11.43 3.45 8.83
CA TYR A 175 10.71 3.48 10.09
C TYR A 175 11.41 4.40 11.08
N GLY A 176 10.65 5.29 11.70
CA GLY A 176 11.01 6.13 12.84
C GLY A 176 9.79 6.50 13.67
N PRO A 177 9.98 7.03 14.87
CA PRO A 177 8.89 7.60 15.65
C PRO A 177 8.26 8.78 14.92
N TYR A 178 6.97 8.98 15.12
CA TYR A 178 6.32 10.20 14.67
C TYR A 178 6.79 11.40 15.48
N PRO A 179 6.80 12.61 14.91
CA PRO A 179 7.20 13.82 15.60
C PRO A 179 6.22 14.12 16.75
N THR A 180 6.75 14.52 17.91
CA THR A 180 5.97 14.72 19.13
C THR A 180 5.20 16.04 19.15
N HIS A 181 5.67 17.07 18.46
CA HIS A 181 5.01 18.38 18.38
C HIS A 181 5.30 19.07 17.05
N SER A 182 4.24 19.57 16.42
CA SER A 182 4.34 20.51 15.31
C SER A 182 3.14 21.46 15.36
N GLU A 183 3.38 22.76 15.44
CA GLU A 183 2.32 23.78 15.38
C GLU A 183 1.67 23.82 13.99
N SER A 184 2.44 23.48 12.97
CA SER A 184 1.99 23.43 11.57
C SER A 184 1.96 21.98 11.05
N PRO A 185 1.11 21.67 10.06
CA PRO A 185 1.12 20.36 9.45
C PRO A 185 2.47 20.07 8.79
N LEU A 186 2.95 18.83 8.89
CA LEU A 186 4.09 18.36 8.11
C LEU A 186 3.67 18.26 6.63
N ILE A 187 4.46 18.84 5.75
CA ILE A 187 4.18 18.82 4.31
C ILE A 187 4.96 17.67 3.67
N ASP A 188 4.24 16.77 3.00
CA ASP A 188 4.79 15.62 2.26
C ASP A 188 5.93 14.88 3.01
N PRO A 189 5.73 14.47 4.27
CA PRO A 189 6.79 13.86 5.06
C PRO A 189 7.31 12.58 4.40
N ILE A 190 8.62 12.35 4.50
CA ILE A 190 9.35 11.22 3.91
C ILE A 190 9.98 10.30 4.97
N GLY A 191 9.63 10.52 6.25
CA GLY A 191 10.25 9.80 7.35
C GLY A 191 11.73 10.18 7.58
N PRO A 192 12.47 9.41 8.39
CA PRO A 192 13.88 9.60 8.61
C PRO A 192 14.72 9.44 7.32
N ALA A 193 15.85 10.15 7.24
CA ALA A 193 16.77 10.05 6.09
C ALA A 193 17.43 8.67 5.97
N ALA A 194 17.57 7.93 7.07
CA ALA A 194 18.13 6.58 7.13
C ALA A 194 17.50 5.77 8.26
N GLY A 195 17.58 4.45 8.17
CA GLY A 195 17.05 3.54 9.19
C GLY A 195 17.43 2.09 8.91
N ALA A 196 17.10 1.20 9.84
CA ALA A 196 17.33 -0.25 9.71
C ALA A 196 16.10 -0.98 9.14
N LYS A 197 14.91 -0.36 9.17
CA LYS A 197 13.64 -0.96 8.77
C LYS A 197 12.84 -0.02 7.88
N ARG A 198 12.17 -0.59 6.88
CA ARG A 198 11.15 0.10 6.07
C ARG A 198 9.76 -0.14 6.65
N ILE A 199 8.81 0.72 6.30
CA ILE A 199 7.41 0.57 6.71
C ILE A 199 6.64 -0.29 5.71
N MET A 200 5.76 -1.13 6.25
CA MET A 200 4.67 -1.77 5.53
C MET A 200 3.33 -1.34 6.12
N ARG A 201 2.29 -1.33 5.30
CA ARG A 201 0.95 -0.89 5.68
C ARG A 201 -0.12 -1.90 5.21
N GLY A 202 -1.33 -1.83 5.80
CA GLY A 202 -2.54 -2.47 5.28
C GLY A 202 -2.94 -3.80 5.91
N GLY A 203 -2.07 -4.48 6.64
CA GLY A 203 -2.34 -5.86 7.09
C GLY A 203 -2.36 -6.86 5.93
N CYS A 204 -2.67 -8.13 6.18
CA CYS A 204 -2.61 -9.17 5.15
C CYS A 204 -3.52 -10.37 5.42
N TRP A 205 -3.60 -11.25 4.43
CA TRP A 205 -4.50 -12.41 4.38
C TRP A 205 -4.37 -13.37 5.58
N ASN A 206 -3.18 -13.52 6.18
CA ASN A 206 -2.92 -14.43 7.29
C ASN A 206 -2.83 -13.76 8.67
N PHE A 207 -3.03 -12.44 8.75
CA PHE A 207 -3.05 -11.71 10.02
C PHE A 207 -4.49 -11.55 10.54
N GLN A 208 -4.62 -11.22 11.82
CA GLN A 208 -5.92 -10.97 12.46
C GLN A 208 -6.51 -9.62 12.05
N SER A 209 -7.82 -9.44 12.26
CA SER A 209 -8.55 -8.21 11.92
C SER A 209 -7.95 -6.93 12.51
N THR A 210 -7.29 -7.03 13.66
CA THR A 210 -6.60 -5.89 14.30
C THR A 210 -5.48 -5.28 13.45
N SER A 211 -4.95 -6.03 12.48
CA SER A 211 -3.91 -5.55 11.56
C SER A 211 -4.44 -4.68 10.41
N LEU A 212 -5.76 -4.66 10.20
CA LEU A 212 -6.41 -4.05 9.03
C LEU A 212 -6.66 -2.54 9.17
N ARG A 213 -6.37 -1.97 10.35
CA ARG A 213 -6.57 -0.54 10.59
C ARG A 213 -5.69 0.30 9.68
N ALA A 214 -6.27 1.36 9.13
CA ALA A 214 -5.55 2.27 8.24
C ALA A 214 -4.33 2.95 8.91
N THR A 215 -4.29 3.02 10.24
CA THR A 215 -3.18 3.56 11.03
C THR A 215 -2.09 2.54 11.37
N GLY A 216 -2.35 1.24 11.15
CA GLY A 216 -1.41 0.17 11.50
C GLY A 216 -0.07 0.29 10.79
N ARG A 217 1.04 0.22 11.55
CA ARG A 217 2.43 0.37 11.09
C ARG A 217 3.23 -0.90 11.34
N TRP A 218 3.89 -1.41 10.30
CA TRP A 218 4.61 -2.69 10.35
C TRP A 218 6.05 -2.54 9.89
N PRO A 219 7.00 -2.23 10.80
CA PRO A 219 8.39 -2.05 10.42
C PRO A 219 9.09 -3.39 10.17
N THR A 220 9.75 -3.54 9.02
CA THR A 220 10.52 -4.74 8.71
C THR A 220 11.83 -4.43 7.96
N VAL A 221 12.78 -5.39 8.00
CA VAL A 221 14.05 -5.24 7.30
C VAL A 221 13.82 -5.25 5.78
N PRO A 222 14.43 -4.33 5.01
CA PRO A 222 14.16 -4.16 3.58
C PRO A 222 14.55 -5.37 2.72
N SER A 223 15.55 -6.13 3.11
CA SER A 223 16.03 -7.32 2.41
C SER A 223 15.26 -8.61 2.72
N LEU A 224 14.18 -8.53 3.51
CA LEU A 224 13.40 -9.71 3.87
C LEU A 224 12.71 -10.29 2.63
N GLN A 225 13.03 -11.53 2.28
CA GLN A 225 12.43 -12.27 1.16
C GLN A 225 11.73 -13.54 1.60
N ARG A 226 12.24 -14.24 2.63
CA ARG A 226 11.64 -15.48 3.14
C ARG A 226 10.50 -15.20 4.11
N GLY A 227 9.43 -15.98 4.01
CA GLY A 227 8.23 -15.79 4.83
C GLY A 227 7.49 -14.50 4.53
N THR A 228 7.57 -14.03 3.29
CA THR A 228 6.98 -12.76 2.83
C THR A 228 5.83 -12.97 1.82
N GLU A 229 5.20 -14.14 1.89
CA GLU A 229 4.00 -14.49 1.09
C GLU A 229 2.81 -13.57 1.33
N HIS A 230 3.02 -12.52 2.07
CA HIS A 230 2.02 -11.55 2.46
C HIS A 230 2.44 -10.09 2.22
N ILE A 231 3.57 -9.84 1.51
CA ILE A 231 4.08 -8.50 1.23
C ILE A 231 4.09 -8.25 -0.27
N GLY A 232 3.41 -7.19 -0.70
CA GLY A 232 3.22 -6.79 -2.08
C GLY A 232 3.66 -5.34 -2.36
N ILE A 233 3.22 -4.84 -3.50
CA ILE A 233 3.63 -3.55 -4.09
C ILE A 233 2.39 -2.74 -4.43
N ARG A 234 2.42 -1.43 -4.16
CA ARG A 234 1.49 -0.45 -4.73
C ARG A 234 2.25 0.65 -5.45
N LEU A 235 1.84 0.95 -6.67
CA LEU A 235 2.46 2.00 -7.49
C LEU A 235 1.89 3.38 -7.13
N VAL A 236 2.77 4.36 -6.97
CA VAL A 236 2.44 5.79 -6.95
C VAL A 236 3.17 6.48 -8.10
N VAL A 237 2.50 7.42 -8.75
CA VAL A 237 3.08 8.28 -9.79
C VAL A 237 2.81 9.73 -9.39
N ASP A 238 3.84 10.57 -9.45
CA ASP A 238 3.70 11.98 -9.12
C ASP A 238 2.84 12.70 -10.19
N VAL A 239 2.17 13.76 -9.79
CA VAL A 239 1.47 14.65 -10.73
C VAL A 239 2.53 15.47 -11.46
N ASP A 240 2.56 15.38 -12.79
CA ASP A 240 3.44 16.19 -13.61
C ASP A 240 3.05 17.67 -13.53
N ALA A 241 3.95 18.52 -13.07
CA ALA A 241 3.73 19.95 -12.95
C ALA A 241 3.47 20.65 -14.32
N ARG A 242 3.46 19.91 -15.44
CA ARG A 242 3.40 20.47 -16.81
C ARG A 242 2.12 20.15 -17.57
N HIS A 243 1.17 19.36 -17.03
CA HIS A 243 0.03 18.86 -17.83
C HIS A 243 -1.35 19.06 -17.21
N ASP A 244 -1.47 19.70 -16.04
CA ASP A 244 -2.75 19.97 -15.38
C ASP A 244 -3.04 21.48 -15.28
N GLY A 245 -2.95 22.17 -16.41
CA GLY A 245 -3.32 23.58 -16.61
C GLY A 245 -4.53 23.72 -17.53
#